data_b90b7356b4bcb45190ad1254b32bea38
#
_entry.id   b90b7356b4bcb45190ad1254b32bea38
#
_cell.length_a   1.000
_cell.length_b   1.000
_cell.length_c   1.000
_cell.angle_alpha   90.00
_cell.angle_beta   90.00
_cell.angle_gamma   90.00
#
_symmetry.space_group_name_H-M   'P 1'
#
loop_
_entity.id
_entity.type
_entity.pdbx_description
1 polymer ?
#
loop_
_entity_poly.entity_id
_entity_poly.type
_entity_poly.pdbx_seq_one_letter_code
_entity_poly.pdbx_strand_id
1 'polypeptide(L)'
;DVKASRGLGDVYKRQDMVMVKPGMPYLDIISEVKRKFSFPTFAYQVSGEYSMIKGAIENNWLDKNITIIESLTCFKRAGCDGILTYFALEAADILDKSS
;
A
#
# COMPACT_ATOMS: atom_id res chain seq x y z
N ASP A 1 -0.42 7.42 -9.67
CA ASP A 1 0.58 8.17 -10.40
C ASP A 1 0.55 7.81 -11.88
N VAL A 2 0.65 8.84 -12.70
CA VAL A 2 0.67 8.67 -14.14
C VAL A 2 1.83 7.77 -14.58
N LYS A 3 2.95 7.84 -13.88
CA LYS A 3 4.10 6.99 -14.17
C LYS A 3 3.77 5.51 -13.99
N ALA A 4 3.05 5.17 -12.93
CA ALA A 4 2.67 3.77 -12.70
C ALA A 4 1.81 3.26 -13.84
N SER A 5 0.84 4.05 -14.27
CA SER A 5 -0.06 3.66 -15.36
C SER A 5 0.65 3.56 -16.69
N ARG A 6 1.47 4.56 -17.02
CA ARG A 6 2.12 4.60 -18.33
C ARG A 6 3.26 3.60 -18.47
N GLY A 7 3.95 3.35 -17.36
CA GLY A 7 5.12 2.49 -17.37
C GLY A 7 4.85 1.00 -17.37
N LEU A 8 3.59 0.58 -17.21
CA LEU A 8 3.26 -0.82 -17.04
C LEU A 8 3.78 -1.71 -18.19
N GLY A 9 3.60 -1.26 -19.42
CA GLY A 9 4.05 -2.04 -20.56
C GLY A 9 5.55 -2.28 -20.60
N ASP A 10 6.32 -1.27 -20.20
CA ASP A 10 7.78 -1.36 -20.17
C ASP A 10 8.27 -2.09 -18.94
N VAL A 11 7.61 -1.86 -17.80
CA VAL A 11 8.01 -2.45 -16.52
C VAL A 11 7.92 -3.97 -16.57
N TYR A 12 6.79 -4.53 -17.02
CA TYR A 12 6.62 -5.96 -16.96
C TYR A 12 7.49 -6.70 -17.98
N LYS A 13 8.03 -6.00 -18.97
CA LYS A 13 8.94 -6.60 -19.95
C LYS A 13 10.36 -6.71 -19.42
N ARG A 14 10.73 -5.91 -18.43
CA ARG A 14 12.11 -5.79 -18.00
C ARG A 14 12.34 -6.11 -16.53
N GLN A 15 11.29 -6.18 -15.74
CA GLN A 15 11.42 -6.32 -14.30
C GLN A 15 10.63 -7.50 -13.80
N ASP A 16 11.12 -8.05 -12.69
CA ASP A 16 10.49 -9.19 -12.04
C ASP A 16 9.42 -8.79 -11.05
N MET A 17 9.26 -7.49 -10.78
CA MET A 17 8.30 -6.98 -9.82
C MET A 17 7.83 -5.58 -10.21
N VAL A 18 6.71 -5.17 -9.64
CA VAL A 18 6.11 -3.85 -9.88
C VAL A 18 5.83 -3.17 -8.56
N MET A 19 6.08 -1.87 -8.50
CA MET A 19 5.72 -1.06 -7.35
C MET A 19 4.79 0.07 -7.78
N VAL A 20 3.70 0.24 -7.05
CA VAL A 20 2.73 1.31 -7.29
C VAL A 20 2.84 2.33 -6.15
N LYS A 21 3.03 3.60 -6.52
CA LYS A 21 3.11 4.70 -5.56
C LYS A 21 2.57 6.00 -6.15
N PRO A 22 1.80 6.78 -5.40
CA PRO A 22 1.26 6.45 -4.09
C PRO A 22 0.26 5.28 -4.20
N GLY A 23 0.22 4.44 -3.19
CA GLY A 23 -0.54 3.19 -3.30
C GLY A 23 -2.03 3.34 -3.10
N MET A 24 -2.45 4.06 -2.06
CA MET A 24 -3.86 4.14 -1.71
C MET A 24 -4.76 4.70 -2.82
N PRO A 25 -4.38 5.75 -3.56
CA PRO A 25 -5.23 6.25 -4.65
C PRO A 25 -5.28 5.33 -5.86
N TYR A 26 -4.42 4.32 -5.92
CA TYR A 26 -4.28 3.45 -7.09
C TYR A 26 -4.47 1.97 -6.77
N LEU A 27 -5.35 1.66 -5.83
CA LEU A 27 -5.66 0.27 -5.48
C LEU A 27 -6.22 -0.50 -6.68
N ASP A 28 -6.94 0.17 -7.55
CA ASP A 28 -7.48 -0.43 -8.78
C ASP A 28 -6.35 -0.85 -9.72
N ILE A 29 -5.31 -0.03 -9.83
CA ILE A 29 -4.15 -0.34 -10.67
C ILE A 29 -3.40 -1.55 -10.12
N ILE A 30 -3.23 -1.59 -8.79
CA ILE A 30 -2.59 -2.73 -8.12
C ILE A 30 -3.34 -4.01 -8.44
N SER A 31 -4.65 -3.99 -8.29
CA SER A 31 -5.49 -5.15 -8.53
C SER A 31 -5.40 -5.62 -9.99
N GLU A 32 -5.43 -4.68 -10.91
CA GLU A 32 -5.37 -4.99 -12.33
C GLU A 32 -4.02 -5.57 -12.73
N VAL A 33 -2.94 -4.99 -12.25
CA VAL A 33 -1.59 -5.48 -12.54
C VAL A 33 -1.41 -6.90 -12.01
N LYS A 34 -1.82 -7.12 -10.77
CA LYS A 34 -1.68 -8.44 -10.15
C LYS A 34 -2.48 -9.49 -10.90
N ARG A 35 -3.71 -9.14 -11.29
CA ARG A 35 -4.58 -10.08 -11.99
C ARG A 35 -4.08 -10.41 -13.39
N LYS A 36 -3.57 -9.42 -14.12
CA LYS A 36 -3.16 -9.61 -15.51
C LYS A 36 -1.79 -10.26 -15.66
N PHE A 37 -0.84 -9.87 -14.82
CA PHE A 37 0.55 -10.24 -15.04
C PHE A 37 1.10 -11.19 -14.00
N SER A 38 0.46 -11.32 -12.85
CA SER A 38 0.89 -12.21 -11.77
C SER A 38 2.32 -11.97 -11.29
N PHE A 39 2.87 -10.80 -11.53
CA PHE A 39 4.17 -10.42 -10.98
C PHE A 39 4.05 -10.09 -9.51
N PRO A 40 5.13 -10.27 -8.71
CA PRO A 40 5.15 -9.73 -7.36
C PRO A 40 4.88 -8.23 -7.42
N THR A 41 3.82 -7.80 -6.73
CA THR A 41 3.31 -6.44 -6.78
C THR A 41 3.42 -5.80 -5.41
N PHE A 42 4.10 -4.66 -5.34
CA PHE A 42 4.30 -3.93 -4.10
C PHE A 42 3.65 -2.56 -4.20
N ALA A 43 3.28 -2.01 -3.07
CA ALA A 43 2.74 -0.67 -3.01
C ALA A 43 3.49 0.14 -1.96
N TYR A 44 3.52 1.44 -2.15
CA TYR A 44 4.14 2.36 -1.21
C TYR A 44 3.08 3.30 -0.68
N GLN A 45 2.86 3.23 0.63
CA GLN A 45 2.05 4.21 1.35
C GLN A 45 2.98 5.38 1.63
N VAL A 46 2.94 6.38 0.75
CA VAL A 46 3.92 7.48 0.76
C VAL A 46 3.74 8.41 1.95
N SER A 47 4.71 9.32 2.12
CA SER A 47 4.73 10.22 3.27
C SER A 47 3.47 11.08 3.39
N GLY A 48 2.88 11.51 2.27
CA GLY A 48 1.64 12.28 2.29
C GLY A 48 0.48 11.48 2.88
N GLU A 49 0.35 10.23 2.46
CA GLU A 49 -0.68 9.33 3.00
C GLU A 49 -0.46 9.07 4.48
N TYR A 50 0.79 8.83 4.85
CA TYR A 50 1.18 8.64 6.25
C TYR A 50 0.82 9.86 7.08
N SER A 51 1.16 11.05 6.59
CA SER A 51 0.90 12.30 7.31
C SER A 51 -0.58 12.57 7.53
N MET A 52 -1.41 12.28 6.52
CA MET A 52 -2.86 12.45 6.65
C MET A 52 -3.43 11.52 7.72
N ILE A 53 -3.03 10.27 7.69
CA ILE A 53 -3.50 9.27 8.66
C ILE A 53 -2.99 9.63 10.06
N LYS A 54 -1.70 9.94 10.16
CA LYS A 54 -1.08 10.30 11.45
C LYS A 54 -1.74 11.53 12.06
N GLY A 55 -2.01 12.55 11.23
CA GLY A 55 -2.69 13.77 11.69
C GLY A 55 -4.08 13.47 12.22
N ALA A 56 -4.84 12.65 11.53
CA ALA A 56 -6.18 12.27 11.98
C ALA A 56 -6.14 11.50 13.29
N ILE A 57 -5.16 10.62 13.45
CA ILE A 57 -4.98 9.86 14.69
C ILE A 57 -4.62 10.79 15.84
N GLU A 58 -3.70 11.72 15.63
CA GLU A 58 -3.26 12.64 16.68
C GLU A 58 -4.36 13.59 17.11
N ASN A 59 -5.29 13.90 16.23
CA ASN A 59 -6.44 14.73 16.56
C ASN A 59 -7.63 13.93 17.09
N ASN A 60 -7.46 12.64 17.32
CA ASN A 60 -8.50 11.72 17.80
C ASN A 60 -9.70 11.61 16.86
N TRP A 61 -9.50 11.89 15.60
CA TRP A 61 -10.54 11.71 14.59
C TRP A 61 -10.67 10.24 14.19
N LEU A 62 -9.57 9.50 14.30
CA LEU A 62 -9.53 8.08 13.95
C LEU A 62 -8.81 7.29 15.05
N ASP A 63 -9.25 6.06 15.24
CA ASP A 63 -8.57 5.14 16.15
C ASP A 63 -7.26 4.67 15.53
N LYS A 64 -6.18 4.73 16.30
CA LYS A 64 -4.84 4.44 15.81
C LYS A 64 -4.71 3.01 15.27
N ASN A 65 -4.98 2.03 16.10
CA ASN A 65 -4.74 0.63 15.74
C ASN A 65 -5.64 0.18 14.59
N ILE A 66 -6.91 0.51 14.67
CA ILE A 66 -7.89 0.15 13.64
C ILE A 66 -7.52 0.79 12.31
N THR A 67 -7.18 2.08 12.32
CA THR A 67 -6.91 2.81 11.09
C THR A 67 -5.64 2.33 10.39
N ILE A 68 -4.57 2.08 11.17
CA ILE A 68 -3.34 1.58 10.61
C ILE A 68 -3.58 0.23 9.91
N ILE A 69 -4.24 -0.68 10.59
CA ILE A 69 -4.48 -2.01 10.05
C ILE A 69 -5.45 -1.95 8.86
N GLU A 70 -6.50 -1.13 8.93
CA GLU A 70 -7.42 -0.99 7.81
C GLU A 70 -6.74 -0.45 6.55
N SER A 71 -5.92 0.58 6.70
CA SER A 71 -5.24 1.16 5.55
C SER A 71 -4.33 0.15 4.86
N LEU A 72 -3.64 -0.67 5.64
CA LEU A 72 -2.76 -1.69 5.08
C LEU A 72 -3.53 -2.89 4.52
N THR A 73 -4.68 -3.21 5.12
CA THR A 73 -5.55 -4.28 4.63
C THR A 73 -6.08 -3.96 3.24
N CYS A 74 -6.31 -2.69 2.92
CA CYS A 74 -6.74 -2.29 1.58
C CYS A 74 -5.72 -2.73 0.52
N PHE A 75 -4.44 -2.57 0.80
CA PHE A 75 -3.39 -3.01 -0.11
C PHE A 75 -3.39 -4.52 -0.29
N LYS A 76 -3.55 -5.25 0.80
CA LYS A 76 -3.58 -6.70 0.75
C LYS A 76 -4.77 -7.19 -0.07
N ARG A 77 -5.93 -6.59 0.12
CA ARG A 77 -7.14 -6.94 -0.65
C ARG A 77 -6.99 -6.66 -2.13
N ALA A 78 -6.22 -5.62 -2.48
CA ALA A 78 -5.95 -5.31 -3.86
C ALA A 78 -4.98 -6.30 -4.50
N GLY A 79 -4.28 -7.10 -3.70
CA GLY A 79 -3.40 -8.14 -4.22
C GLY A 79 -1.91 -7.88 -4.02
N CYS A 80 -1.56 -6.90 -3.18
CA CYS A 80 -0.15 -6.62 -2.91
C CYS A 80 0.53 -7.79 -2.21
N ASP A 81 1.73 -8.10 -2.66
CA ASP A 81 2.60 -9.07 -2.02
C ASP A 81 3.41 -8.44 -0.90
N GLY A 82 3.61 -7.13 -0.95
CA GLY A 82 4.30 -6.39 0.09
C GLY A 82 3.93 -4.92 0.07
N ILE A 83 4.09 -4.26 1.19
CA ILE A 83 3.73 -2.85 1.36
C ILE A 83 4.87 -2.12 2.06
N LEU A 84 5.34 -1.03 1.43
CA LEU A 84 6.27 -0.13 2.09
C LEU A 84 5.46 0.97 2.75
N THR A 85 5.66 1.15 4.05
CA THR A 85 4.90 2.13 4.82
C THR A 85 5.71 2.61 6.01
N TYR A 86 5.49 3.88 6.37
CA TYR A 86 6.08 4.42 7.58
C TYR A 86 5.45 3.86 8.85
N PHE A 87 4.31 3.16 8.72
CA PHE A 87 3.66 2.48 9.85
C PHE A 87 4.16 1.05 10.05
N ALA A 88 5.20 0.61 9.35
CA ALA A 88 5.63 -0.79 9.38
C ALA A 88 5.87 -1.33 10.79
N LEU A 89 6.61 -0.59 11.62
CA LEU A 89 6.91 -1.04 12.97
C LEU A 89 5.67 -1.08 13.85
N GLU A 90 4.82 -0.06 13.73
CA GLU A 90 3.58 0.01 14.50
C GLU A 90 2.62 -1.09 14.09
N ALA A 91 2.51 -1.35 12.79
CA ALA A 91 1.65 -2.42 12.29
C ALA A 91 2.14 -3.79 12.76
N ALA A 92 3.43 -4.03 12.71
CA ALA A 92 4.01 -5.28 13.18
C ALA A 92 3.72 -5.50 14.67
N ASP A 93 3.84 -4.44 15.47
CA ASP A 93 3.56 -4.51 16.90
C ASP A 93 2.08 -4.84 17.16
N ILE A 94 1.17 -4.19 16.43
CA ILE A 94 -0.26 -4.44 16.57
C ILE A 94 -0.59 -5.89 16.23
N LEU A 95 -0.07 -6.39 15.12
CA LEU A 95 -0.33 -7.75 14.67
C LEU A 95 0.25 -8.78 15.62
N ASP A 96 1.44 -8.52 16.17
CA ASP A 96 2.08 -9.40 17.12
C ASP A 96 1.25 -9.55 18.41
N LYS A 97 0.71 -8.44 18.89
CA LYS A 97 -0.12 -8.44 20.10
C LYS A 97 -1.49 -9.09 19.88
N SER A 98 -1.96 -9.12 18.63
CA SER A 98 -3.25 -9.71 18.29
C SER A 98 -3.20 -11.22 18.11
N SER A 99 -2.01 -11.75 17.89
CA SER A 99 -1.82 -13.19 17.72
C SER A 99 -1.51 -13.89 19.06
#